data_c53a7357d79ae82836318e679ba27d0d
#
_entry.id   c53a7357d79ae82836318e679ba27d0d
#
_cell.length_a   1.000
_cell.length_b   1.000
_cell.length_c   1.000
_cell.angle_alpha   90.00
_cell.angle_beta   90.00
_cell.angle_gamma   90.00
#
_symmetry.space_group_name_H-M   'P 1'
#
loop_
_entity.id
_entity.type
_entity.pdbx_description
1 polymer ?
#
loop_
_entity_poly.entity_id
_entity_poly.type
_entity_poly.pdbx_seq_one_letter_code
_entity_poly.pdbx_strand_id
1 'polypeptide(L)'
;MSEGPGYAATAEGQMVMPFYLICDVSYSMVKDMATLNDGVQRLRQSIIAEPVVDDVAHIAVITFSDTAKLVMPLSQMSEQAMPTLSAERGTNYGEAFRELASIIPADASALKAKGYRVFRPCAFFLTDGEPNDRDYWETFKSTLAYNGVTGIGMKQYPVFIPFGFRDAPEDVLRKLAYPPEKGRWYHIKSDDIGQVIKLILDVIMKTVVSSGNSSSTGKPALVHAPAPAAPGVTQGDAKDFI
;
A
#
# COMPACT_ATOMS: atom_id res chain seq x y z
N MET A 1 -8.33 43.70 -20.29
CA MET A 1 -7.43 42.54 -20.15
C MET A 1 -8.33 41.34 -19.91
N SER A 2 -8.56 40.54 -20.94
CA SER A 2 -9.41 39.34 -20.86
C SER A 2 -8.56 38.17 -20.40
N GLU A 3 -8.82 37.67 -19.22
CA GLU A 3 -8.31 36.38 -18.80
C GLU A 3 -8.87 35.31 -19.74
N GLY A 4 -7.99 34.66 -20.47
CA GLY A 4 -8.34 33.52 -21.30
C GLY A 4 -8.81 32.35 -20.42
N PRO A 5 -9.71 31.48 -20.93
CA PRO A 5 -10.16 30.32 -20.16
C PRO A 5 -8.95 29.42 -19.88
N GLY A 6 -8.65 29.22 -18.58
CA GLY A 6 -7.70 28.23 -18.13
C GLY A 6 -8.16 26.86 -18.67
N TYR A 7 -7.39 26.30 -19.58
CA TYR A 7 -7.56 24.92 -20.00
C TYR A 7 -7.27 24.04 -18.78
N ALA A 8 -8.31 23.55 -18.13
CA ALA A 8 -8.15 22.36 -17.29
C ALA A 8 -7.60 21.27 -18.22
N ALA A 9 -6.36 20.84 -17.99
CA ALA A 9 -5.78 19.74 -18.73
C ALA A 9 -6.73 18.55 -18.59
N THR A 10 -7.30 18.08 -19.68
CA THR A 10 -8.16 16.91 -19.67
C THR A 10 -7.29 15.72 -19.28
N ALA A 11 -7.67 14.98 -18.24
CA ALA A 11 -7.00 13.76 -17.77
C ALA A 11 -7.02 12.62 -18.82
N GLU A 12 -7.47 12.92 -20.04
CA GLU A 12 -7.73 11.94 -21.08
C GLU A 12 -6.47 11.20 -21.49
N GLY A 13 -6.40 9.92 -21.11
CA GLY A 13 -5.27 9.05 -21.38
C GLY A 13 -4.11 9.12 -20.36
N GLN A 14 -4.12 10.05 -19.41
CA GLN A 14 -3.12 10.10 -18.36
C GLN A 14 -3.23 8.86 -17.48
N MET A 15 -2.07 8.32 -17.06
CA MET A 15 -2.02 7.12 -16.23
C MET A 15 -2.02 7.48 -14.74
N VAL A 16 -2.73 6.69 -13.96
CA VAL A 16 -2.65 6.71 -12.49
C VAL A 16 -2.26 5.32 -11.98
N MET A 17 -1.30 5.28 -11.09
CA MET A 17 -0.88 4.11 -10.31
C MET A 17 -1.42 4.25 -8.87
N PRO A 18 -2.48 3.50 -8.50
CA PRO A 18 -3.02 3.55 -7.14
C PRO A 18 -2.15 2.78 -6.16
N PHE A 19 -1.77 3.41 -5.06
CA PHE A 19 -1.06 2.80 -3.95
C PHE A 19 -1.89 2.93 -2.67
N TYR A 20 -2.02 1.83 -1.94
CA TYR A 20 -2.75 1.78 -0.68
C TYR A 20 -1.77 1.45 0.45
N LEU A 21 -1.59 2.38 1.36
CA LEU A 21 -0.80 2.19 2.57
C LEU A 21 -1.74 1.74 3.69
N ILE A 22 -1.60 0.51 4.15
CA ILE A 22 -2.45 -0.11 5.16
C ILE A 22 -1.61 -0.30 6.42
N CYS A 23 -1.89 0.49 7.45
CA CYS A 23 -1.09 0.57 8.66
C CYS A 23 -1.82 -0.08 9.83
N ASP A 24 -1.16 -1.04 10.45
CA ASP A 24 -1.50 -1.51 11.78
C ASP A 24 -1.34 -0.35 12.77
N VAL A 25 -2.41 -0.05 13.48
CA VAL A 25 -2.43 0.94 14.56
C VAL A 25 -2.86 0.29 15.88
N SER A 26 -2.62 -1.01 16.02
CA SER A 26 -2.89 -1.76 17.24
C SER A 26 -2.11 -1.19 18.45
N TYR A 27 -2.50 -1.59 19.64
CA TYR A 27 -1.94 -1.05 20.88
C TYR A 27 -0.42 -1.27 21.02
N SER A 28 0.13 -2.33 20.44
CA SER A 28 1.57 -2.59 20.38
C SER A 28 2.36 -1.47 19.68
N MET A 29 1.70 -0.76 18.74
CA MET A 29 2.26 0.36 17.99
C MET A 29 2.32 1.70 18.74
N VAL A 30 1.75 1.81 19.96
CA VAL A 30 1.66 3.09 20.72
C VAL A 30 3.00 3.83 20.78
N LYS A 31 4.09 3.11 21.09
CA LYS A 31 5.42 3.72 21.22
C LYS A 31 6.05 4.14 19.89
N ASP A 32 5.55 3.60 18.79
CA ASP A 32 6.13 3.76 17.46
C ASP A 32 5.32 4.68 16.57
N MET A 33 4.14 5.13 17.05
CA MET A 33 3.25 6.01 16.27
C MET A 33 3.94 7.30 15.80
N ALA A 34 4.82 7.89 16.62
CA ALA A 34 5.57 9.07 16.22
C ALA A 34 6.48 8.76 15.02
N THR A 35 7.21 7.65 15.07
CA THR A 35 8.11 7.23 13.97
C THR A 35 7.32 6.87 12.71
N LEU A 36 6.17 6.19 12.85
CA LEU A 36 5.30 5.89 11.72
C LEU A 36 4.76 7.17 11.07
N ASN A 37 4.26 8.11 11.87
CA ASN A 37 3.78 9.39 11.39
C ASN A 37 4.87 10.21 10.68
N ASP A 38 6.08 10.29 11.25
CA ASP A 38 7.21 10.93 10.60
C ASP A 38 7.55 10.28 9.26
N GLY A 39 7.49 8.96 9.19
CA GLY A 39 7.79 8.21 7.99
C GLY A 39 6.76 8.42 6.87
N VAL A 40 5.46 8.43 7.18
CA VAL A 40 4.42 8.70 6.18
C VAL A 40 4.49 10.16 5.68
N GLN A 41 4.88 11.11 6.54
CA GLN A 41 5.14 12.49 6.10
C GLN A 41 6.34 12.57 5.14
N ARG A 42 7.42 11.84 5.40
CA ARG A 42 8.58 11.77 4.48
C ARG A 42 8.21 11.12 3.14
N LEU A 43 7.40 10.07 3.17
CA LEU A 43 6.89 9.46 1.93
C LEU A 43 6.19 10.51 1.07
N ARG A 44 5.29 11.31 1.65
CA ARG A 44 4.63 12.41 0.95
C ARG A 44 5.63 13.42 0.38
N GLN A 45 6.57 13.89 1.20
CA GLN A 45 7.57 14.89 0.78
C GLN A 45 8.43 14.38 -0.39
N SER A 46 8.80 13.10 -0.37
CA SER A 46 9.61 12.50 -1.43
C SER A 46 8.85 12.38 -2.74
N ILE A 47 7.54 12.13 -2.69
CA ILE A 47 6.68 12.06 -3.89
C ILE A 47 6.50 13.45 -4.49
N ILE A 48 6.18 14.45 -3.67
CA ILE A 48 5.99 15.84 -4.12
C ILE A 48 7.27 16.42 -4.70
N ALA A 49 8.44 16.00 -4.22
CA ALA A 49 9.73 16.45 -4.76
C ALA A 49 9.97 16.01 -6.22
N GLU A 50 9.20 15.04 -6.71
CA GLU A 50 9.28 14.53 -8.08
C GLU A 50 7.94 14.70 -8.81
N PRO A 51 7.70 15.81 -9.54
CA PRO A 51 6.40 16.13 -10.12
C PRO A 51 5.80 15.02 -10.99
N VAL A 52 6.63 14.32 -11.78
CA VAL A 52 6.18 13.19 -12.62
C VAL A 52 5.63 12.04 -11.76
N VAL A 53 6.24 11.80 -10.61
CA VAL A 53 5.77 10.76 -9.68
C VAL A 53 4.48 11.20 -9.01
N ASP A 54 4.40 12.45 -8.56
CA ASP A 54 3.21 13.00 -7.92
C ASP A 54 1.99 12.98 -8.85
N ASP A 55 2.18 13.26 -10.14
CA ASP A 55 1.11 13.20 -11.15
C ASP A 55 0.57 11.77 -11.37
N VAL A 56 1.40 10.76 -11.18
CA VAL A 56 1.07 9.36 -11.53
C VAL A 56 0.74 8.52 -10.29
N ALA A 57 1.45 8.71 -9.18
CA ALA A 57 1.31 7.91 -7.97
C ALA A 57 0.28 8.53 -7.03
N HIS A 58 -0.94 8.01 -7.04
CA HIS A 58 -1.97 8.39 -6.07
C HIS A 58 -1.92 7.44 -4.87
N ILE A 59 -2.01 8.00 -3.66
CA ILE A 59 -1.93 7.23 -2.42
C ILE A 59 -3.19 7.38 -1.60
N ALA A 60 -3.68 6.25 -1.06
CA ALA A 60 -4.66 6.19 0.00
C ALA A 60 -4.01 5.66 1.29
N VAL A 61 -4.52 6.06 2.44
CA VAL A 61 -4.09 5.53 3.73
C VAL A 61 -5.28 4.90 4.46
N ILE A 62 -5.10 3.65 4.82
CA ILE A 62 -6.05 2.86 5.62
C ILE A 62 -5.35 2.53 6.94
N THR A 63 -6.04 2.72 8.06
CA THR A 63 -5.61 2.19 9.35
C THR A 63 -6.46 1.00 9.72
N PHE A 64 -5.89 0.04 10.45
CA PHE A 64 -6.65 -1.06 11.00
C PHE A 64 -6.22 -1.39 12.44
N SER A 65 -7.21 -1.84 13.19
CA SER A 65 -7.13 -2.30 14.57
C SER A 65 -8.21 -3.38 14.79
N ASP A 66 -9.16 -3.21 15.70
CA ASP A 66 -10.40 -4.03 15.74
C ASP A 66 -11.29 -3.77 14.50
N THR A 67 -11.21 -2.58 13.93
CA THR A 67 -11.88 -2.16 12.70
C THR A 67 -10.89 -1.54 11.74
N ALA A 68 -11.26 -1.41 10.46
CA ALA A 68 -10.47 -0.69 9.47
C ALA A 68 -11.16 0.62 9.07
N LYS A 69 -10.34 1.63 8.72
CA LYS A 69 -10.83 2.98 8.34
C LYS A 69 -9.98 3.56 7.21
N LEU A 70 -10.62 4.05 6.18
CA LEU A 70 -9.98 4.93 5.20
C LEU A 70 -9.76 6.30 5.84
N VAL A 71 -8.51 6.61 6.23
CA VAL A 71 -8.17 7.89 6.89
C VAL A 71 -7.65 8.93 5.91
N MET A 72 -7.26 8.52 4.70
CA MET A 72 -6.96 9.41 3.59
C MET A 72 -7.44 8.77 2.28
N PRO A 73 -8.37 9.41 1.54
CA PRO A 73 -8.81 8.90 0.26
C PRO A 73 -7.69 8.91 -0.78
N LEU A 74 -7.84 8.10 -1.84
CA LEU A 74 -6.86 8.02 -2.91
C LEU A 74 -6.68 9.39 -3.58
N SER A 75 -5.49 9.95 -3.43
CA SER A 75 -5.21 11.34 -3.82
C SER A 75 -3.77 11.49 -4.33
N GLN A 76 -3.56 12.52 -5.13
CA GLN A 76 -2.26 13.07 -5.45
C GLN A 76 -1.65 13.70 -4.20
N MET A 77 -0.37 13.51 -3.95
CA MET A 77 0.24 13.92 -2.68
C MET A 77 0.40 15.43 -2.50
N SER A 78 0.51 16.17 -3.60
CA SER A 78 0.48 17.65 -3.57
C SER A 78 -0.88 18.22 -3.14
N GLU A 79 -1.97 17.52 -3.43
CA GLU A 79 -3.34 17.97 -3.16
C GLU A 79 -3.83 17.60 -1.75
N GLN A 80 -3.19 16.63 -1.09
CA GLN A 80 -3.68 16.06 0.17
C GLN A 80 -2.60 16.06 1.25
N ALA A 81 -2.98 16.49 2.47
CA ALA A 81 -2.13 16.34 3.64
C ALA A 81 -2.20 14.89 4.18
N MET A 82 -1.05 14.37 4.65
CA MET A 82 -1.06 13.09 5.34
C MET A 82 -1.80 13.19 6.68
N PRO A 83 -2.62 12.18 7.01
CA PRO A 83 -3.29 12.12 8.30
C PRO A 83 -2.29 11.88 9.44
N THR A 84 -2.66 12.26 10.65
CA THR A 84 -1.99 11.81 11.86
C THR A 84 -2.61 10.49 12.31
N LEU A 85 -1.82 9.44 12.34
CA LEU A 85 -2.23 8.11 12.77
C LEU A 85 -2.16 8.01 14.29
N SER A 86 -3.13 7.35 14.90
CA SER A 86 -3.23 7.16 16.35
C SER A 86 -3.46 5.69 16.67
N ALA A 87 -2.83 5.20 17.75
CA ALA A 87 -2.99 3.81 18.16
C ALA A 87 -4.40 3.53 18.69
N GLU A 88 -4.92 2.34 18.36
CA GLU A 88 -6.21 1.82 18.78
C GLU A 88 -6.04 0.39 19.34
N ARG A 89 -7.14 -0.32 19.63
CA ARG A 89 -7.07 -1.69 20.14
C ARG A 89 -7.34 -2.71 19.03
N GLY A 90 -6.75 -3.91 19.18
CA GLY A 90 -6.98 -5.05 18.31
C GLY A 90 -6.12 -5.08 17.05
N THR A 91 -6.15 -6.23 16.35
CA THR A 91 -5.35 -6.49 15.14
C THR A 91 -6.16 -7.41 14.23
N ASN A 92 -7.23 -6.88 13.62
CA ASN A 92 -8.14 -7.63 12.76
C ASN A 92 -7.75 -7.42 11.29
N TYR A 93 -7.08 -8.40 10.70
CA TYR A 93 -6.64 -8.35 9.30
C TYR A 93 -7.82 -8.42 8.33
N GLY A 94 -8.85 -9.20 8.66
CA GLY A 94 -10.03 -9.34 7.82
C GLY A 94 -10.77 -8.02 7.61
N GLU A 95 -10.80 -7.15 8.62
CA GLU A 95 -11.37 -5.81 8.48
C GLU A 95 -10.56 -4.96 7.48
N ALA A 96 -9.23 -4.99 7.58
CA ALA A 96 -8.37 -4.30 6.61
C ALA A 96 -8.59 -4.81 5.17
N PHE A 97 -8.76 -6.12 4.99
CA PHE A 97 -9.00 -6.71 3.67
C PHE A 97 -10.38 -6.35 3.12
N ARG A 98 -11.42 -6.36 3.95
CA ARG A 98 -12.78 -5.94 3.56
C ARG A 98 -12.82 -4.46 3.17
N GLU A 99 -12.19 -3.60 3.96
CA GLU A 99 -12.12 -2.17 3.68
C GLU A 99 -11.40 -1.92 2.34
N LEU A 100 -10.21 -2.49 2.15
CA LEU A 100 -9.46 -2.37 0.90
C LEU A 100 -10.26 -2.89 -0.30
N ALA A 101 -10.96 -4.02 -0.15
CA ALA A 101 -11.76 -4.62 -1.21
C ALA A 101 -12.97 -3.76 -1.60
N SER A 102 -13.50 -2.95 -0.68
CA SER A 102 -14.59 -2.01 -0.96
C SER A 102 -14.10 -0.77 -1.71
N ILE A 103 -12.90 -0.30 -1.39
CA ILE A 103 -12.33 0.96 -1.89
C ILE A 103 -11.77 0.81 -3.30
N ILE A 104 -11.00 -0.24 -3.60
CA ILE A 104 -10.32 -0.40 -4.89
C ILE A 104 -11.28 -0.29 -6.09
N PRO A 105 -12.43 -0.98 -6.16
CA PRO A 105 -13.35 -0.85 -7.30
C PRO A 105 -13.96 0.55 -7.42
N ALA A 106 -14.25 1.19 -6.29
CA ALA A 106 -14.81 2.54 -6.25
C ALA A 106 -13.82 3.57 -6.80
N ASP A 107 -12.57 3.52 -6.32
CA ASP A 107 -11.48 4.39 -6.79
C ASP A 107 -11.19 4.17 -8.28
N ALA A 108 -11.08 2.92 -8.71
CA ALA A 108 -10.84 2.59 -10.11
C ALA A 108 -11.97 3.11 -11.03
N SER A 109 -13.23 3.02 -10.58
CA SER A 109 -14.39 3.55 -11.30
C SER A 109 -14.35 5.08 -11.37
N ALA A 110 -14.07 5.75 -10.25
CA ALA A 110 -13.99 7.20 -10.17
C ALA A 110 -12.86 7.77 -11.05
N LEU A 111 -11.68 7.12 -11.03
CA LEU A 111 -10.54 7.53 -11.88
C LEU A 111 -10.86 7.35 -13.37
N LYS A 112 -11.45 6.21 -13.75
CA LYS A 112 -11.86 5.95 -15.14
C LYS A 112 -12.93 6.94 -15.63
N ALA A 113 -13.87 7.31 -14.76
CA ALA A 113 -14.88 8.31 -15.08
C ALA A 113 -14.28 9.70 -15.35
N LYS A 114 -13.10 10.00 -14.76
CA LYS A 114 -12.33 11.22 -15.05
C LYS A 114 -11.42 11.10 -16.29
N GLY A 115 -11.42 9.97 -17.00
CA GLY A 115 -10.61 9.75 -18.21
C GLY A 115 -9.23 9.15 -17.95
N TYR A 116 -8.87 8.81 -16.71
CA TYR A 116 -7.58 8.19 -16.40
C TYR A 116 -7.48 6.73 -16.87
N ARG A 117 -6.28 6.34 -17.27
CA ARG A 117 -5.89 4.94 -17.41
C ARG A 117 -5.38 4.45 -16.05
N VAL A 118 -6.10 3.52 -15.44
CA VAL A 118 -5.78 3.04 -14.09
C VAL A 118 -4.90 1.81 -14.16
N PHE A 119 -3.71 1.91 -13.59
CA PHE A 119 -2.79 0.77 -13.44
C PHE A 119 -3.29 -0.18 -12.34
N ARG A 120 -2.74 -1.41 -12.30
CA ARG A 120 -3.09 -2.36 -11.24
C ARG A 120 -2.69 -1.80 -9.88
N PRO A 121 -3.59 -1.79 -8.90
CA PRO A 121 -3.29 -1.29 -7.56
C PRO A 121 -2.14 -2.03 -6.89
N CYS A 122 -1.38 -1.33 -6.04
CA CYS A 122 -0.41 -1.92 -5.14
C CYS A 122 -0.79 -1.59 -3.69
N ALA A 123 -0.81 -2.59 -2.84
CA ALA A 123 -1.15 -2.46 -1.42
C ALA A 123 0.05 -2.83 -0.55
N PHE A 124 0.49 -1.90 0.28
CA PHE A 124 1.53 -2.09 1.29
C PHE A 124 0.86 -2.30 2.64
N PHE A 125 1.02 -3.48 3.20
CA PHE A 125 0.39 -3.88 4.45
C PHE A 125 1.44 -3.96 5.56
N LEU A 126 1.35 -3.06 6.53
CA LEU A 126 2.32 -2.95 7.64
C LEU A 126 1.67 -3.47 8.93
N THR A 127 2.36 -4.41 9.60
CA THR A 127 1.89 -5.00 10.86
C THR A 127 3.05 -5.41 11.76
N ASP A 128 2.84 -5.33 13.07
CA ASP A 128 3.80 -5.73 14.09
C ASP A 128 3.38 -6.99 14.87
N GLY A 129 2.21 -7.57 14.57
CA GLY A 129 1.65 -8.67 15.36
C GLY A 129 0.91 -9.73 14.57
N GLU A 130 0.42 -10.72 15.29
CA GLU A 130 -0.43 -11.77 14.77
C GLU A 130 -1.87 -11.28 14.55
N PRO A 131 -2.59 -11.81 13.52
CA PRO A 131 -4.01 -11.51 13.35
C PRO A 131 -4.82 -12.10 14.52
N ASN A 132 -5.73 -11.30 15.08
CA ASN A 132 -6.67 -11.76 16.12
C ASN A 132 -7.84 -12.56 15.52
N ASP A 133 -8.12 -12.39 14.24
CA ASP A 133 -9.18 -13.06 13.51
C ASP A 133 -8.67 -14.38 12.89
N ARG A 134 -9.35 -15.49 13.22
CA ARG A 134 -8.95 -16.82 12.72
C ARG A 134 -9.27 -17.05 11.25
N ASP A 135 -10.19 -16.27 10.70
CA ASP A 135 -10.68 -16.38 9.32
C ASP A 135 -10.03 -15.38 8.34
N TYR A 136 -8.97 -14.67 8.78
CA TYR A 136 -8.28 -13.68 7.95
C TYR A 136 -7.90 -14.23 6.57
N TRP A 137 -7.45 -15.48 6.51
CA TRP A 137 -7.02 -16.10 5.26
C TRP A 137 -8.19 -16.37 4.30
N GLU A 138 -9.32 -16.86 4.82
CA GLU A 138 -10.53 -17.06 4.02
C GLU A 138 -11.07 -15.70 3.54
N THR A 139 -11.03 -14.69 4.40
CA THR A 139 -11.39 -13.31 4.05
C THR A 139 -10.48 -12.78 2.95
N PHE A 140 -9.16 -12.95 3.05
CA PHE A 140 -8.21 -12.53 2.01
C PHE A 140 -8.53 -13.20 0.66
N LYS A 141 -8.73 -14.50 0.66
CA LYS A 141 -9.03 -15.27 -0.57
C LYS A 141 -10.34 -14.86 -1.22
N SER A 142 -11.36 -14.59 -0.41
CA SER A 142 -12.68 -14.25 -0.93
C SER A 142 -12.81 -12.79 -1.36
N THR A 143 -11.95 -11.90 -0.85
CA THR A 143 -12.04 -10.45 -1.11
C THR A 143 -10.95 -9.94 -2.05
N LEU A 144 -9.68 -10.20 -1.76
CA LEU A 144 -8.54 -9.57 -2.44
C LEU A 144 -7.85 -10.46 -3.45
N ALA A 145 -7.72 -11.78 -3.19
CA ALA A 145 -7.20 -12.69 -4.18
C ALA A 145 -8.25 -12.99 -5.27
N TYR A 146 -7.81 -13.40 -6.44
CA TYR A 146 -8.72 -13.76 -7.54
C TYR A 146 -8.43 -15.17 -8.06
N ASN A 147 -9.44 -16.02 -8.00
CA ASN A 147 -9.38 -17.34 -8.59
C ASN A 147 -10.10 -17.33 -9.96
N GLY A 148 -9.33 -17.36 -11.04
CA GLY A 148 -9.86 -17.33 -12.41
C GLY A 148 -10.74 -18.53 -12.80
N VAL A 149 -10.67 -19.63 -12.06
CA VAL A 149 -11.48 -20.85 -12.32
C VAL A 149 -12.87 -20.73 -11.66
N THR A 150 -12.89 -20.31 -10.37
CA THR A 150 -14.14 -20.23 -9.60
C THR A 150 -14.82 -18.86 -9.72
N GLY A 151 -14.09 -17.84 -10.18
CA GLY A 151 -14.54 -16.44 -10.19
C GLY A 151 -14.60 -15.79 -8.81
N ILE A 152 -14.13 -16.48 -7.75
CA ILE A 152 -14.12 -15.95 -6.39
C ILE A 152 -12.98 -14.93 -6.26
N GLY A 153 -13.25 -13.88 -5.48
CA GLY A 153 -12.30 -12.77 -5.23
C GLY A 153 -12.43 -11.65 -6.23
N MET A 154 -11.46 -10.75 -6.26
CA MET A 154 -11.50 -9.49 -6.99
C MET A 154 -10.67 -9.54 -8.27
N LYS A 155 -11.29 -9.29 -9.45
CA LYS A 155 -10.53 -9.20 -10.73
C LYS A 155 -9.50 -8.06 -10.73
N GLN A 156 -9.80 -6.97 -10.05
CA GLN A 156 -8.90 -5.83 -9.85
C GLN A 156 -7.95 -6.02 -8.65
N TYR A 157 -7.65 -7.25 -8.29
CA TYR A 157 -6.80 -7.55 -7.13
C TYR A 157 -5.54 -6.68 -7.10
N PRO A 158 -5.13 -6.20 -5.93
CA PRO A 158 -3.88 -5.46 -5.80
C PRO A 158 -2.67 -6.38 -5.86
N VAL A 159 -1.51 -5.85 -6.25
CA VAL A 159 -0.26 -6.44 -5.82
C VAL A 159 -0.12 -6.18 -4.34
N PHE A 160 -0.22 -7.22 -3.52
CA PHE A 160 -0.25 -7.13 -2.07
C PHE A 160 1.12 -7.46 -1.48
N ILE A 161 1.72 -6.48 -0.78
CA ILE A 161 3.08 -6.56 -0.26
C ILE A 161 3.04 -6.37 1.26
N PRO A 162 3.04 -7.46 2.03
CA PRO A 162 3.08 -7.37 3.50
C PRO A 162 4.48 -7.09 4.02
N PHE A 163 4.54 -6.23 5.01
CA PHE A 163 5.70 -5.90 5.82
C PHE A 163 5.40 -6.24 7.28
N GLY A 164 6.18 -7.15 7.83
CA GLY A 164 6.07 -7.56 9.22
C GLY A 164 7.29 -7.19 10.04
N PHE A 165 7.07 -6.97 11.30
CA PHE A 165 8.12 -6.81 12.31
C PHE A 165 7.62 -7.28 13.68
N ARG A 166 8.48 -7.34 14.70
CA ARG A 166 8.15 -7.93 16.01
C ARG A 166 7.57 -9.34 15.88
N ASP A 167 6.32 -9.49 16.34
CA ASP A 167 5.62 -10.77 16.45
C ASP A 167 4.79 -11.12 15.20
N ALA A 168 4.91 -10.34 14.11
CA ALA A 168 4.23 -10.65 12.85
C ALA A 168 4.73 -12.00 12.31
N PRO A 169 3.86 -13.01 12.13
CA PRO A 169 4.31 -14.34 11.72
C PRO A 169 4.77 -14.36 10.27
N GLU A 170 5.97 -14.84 10.01
CA GLU A 170 6.58 -14.89 8.68
C GLU A 170 5.76 -15.74 7.69
N ASP A 171 5.19 -16.84 8.16
CA ASP A 171 4.34 -17.71 7.34
C ASP A 171 3.03 -17.01 6.92
N VAL A 172 2.48 -16.14 7.78
CA VAL A 172 1.32 -15.31 7.46
C VAL A 172 1.67 -14.27 6.41
N LEU A 173 2.78 -13.54 6.58
CA LEU A 173 3.24 -12.56 5.59
C LEU A 173 3.46 -13.20 4.23
N ARG A 174 4.09 -14.36 4.21
CA ARG A 174 4.37 -15.13 3.01
C ARG A 174 3.08 -15.55 2.28
N LYS A 175 2.07 -16.02 3.02
CA LYS A 175 0.74 -16.36 2.46
C LYS A 175 0.00 -15.16 1.88
N LEU A 176 0.14 -13.99 2.49
CA LEU A 176 -0.53 -12.78 2.05
C LEU A 176 0.12 -12.12 0.84
N ALA A 177 1.38 -12.41 0.52
CA ALA A 177 2.05 -11.88 -0.67
C ALA A 177 1.35 -12.33 -1.96
N TYR A 178 0.81 -11.38 -2.74
CA TYR A 178 -0.04 -11.71 -3.88
C TYR A 178 0.16 -10.72 -5.05
N PRO A 179 0.01 -11.09 -6.34
CA PRO A 179 -0.15 -12.48 -6.80
C PRO A 179 1.18 -13.25 -6.73
N PRO A 180 1.16 -14.60 -6.86
CA PRO A 180 2.36 -15.42 -6.73
C PRO A 180 3.55 -15.00 -7.60
N GLU A 181 3.30 -14.38 -8.76
CA GLU A 181 4.36 -13.97 -9.68
C GLU A 181 4.92 -12.57 -9.42
N LYS A 182 4.24 -11.75 -8.59
CA LYS A 182 4.55 -10.33 -8.37
C LYS A 182 4.51 -9.90 -6.92
N GLY A 183 3.88 -10.70 -6.05
CA GLY A 183 3.82 -10.42 -4.63
C GLY A 183 5.18 -10.64 -3.97
N ARG A 184 5.53 -9.78 -3.05
CA ARG A 184 6.71 -9.88 -2.19
C ARG A 184 6.29 -9.72 -0.75
N TRP A 185 7.06 -10.24 0.17
CA TRP A 185 6.88 -10.04 1.60
C TRP A 185 8.22 -9.70 2.24
N TYR A 186 8.15 -8.98 3.33
CA TYR A 186 9.31 -8.56 4.10
C TYR A 186 9.04 -8.79 5.58
N HIS A 187 10.02 -9.37 6.27
CA HIS A 187 10.02 -9.47 7.73
C HIS A 187 11.35 -8.94 8.27
N ILE A 188 11.28 -8.01 9.22
CA ILE A 188 12.46 -7.36 9.76
C ILE A 188 12.53 -7.62 11.26
N LYS A 189 13.51 -8.45 11.65
CA LYS A 189 13.80 -8.78 13.05
C LYS A 189 14.88 -7.83 13.56
N SER A 190 14.49 -6.92 14.44
CA SER A 190 15.39 -6.00 15.11
C SER A 190 14.74 -5.47 16.40
N ASP A 191 15.55 -5.19 17.40
CA ASP A 191 15.10 -4.56 18.65
C ASP A 191 14.88 -3.05 18.48
N ASP A 192 15.49 -2.43 17.47
CA ASP A 192 15.27 -1.02 17.10
C ASP A 192 14.11 -0.86 16.13
N ILE A 193 12.90 -0.82 16.69
CA ILE A 193 11.67 -0.71 15.90
C ILE A 193 11.60 0.63 15.13
N GLY A 194 12.14 1.69 15.70
CA GLY A 194 12.22 2.97 14.98
C GLY A 194 13.01 2.85 13.69
N GLN A 195 14.13 2.12 13.71
CA GLN A 195 14.90 1.85 12.49
C GLN A 195 14.16 0.91 11.53
N VAL A 196 13.44 -0.09 12.06
CA VAL A 196 12.63 -1.02 11.24
C VAL A 196 11.57 -0.26 10.43
N ILE A 197 10.79 0.58 11.09
CA ILE A 197 9.76 1.39 10.43
C ILE A 197 10.36 2.30 9.36
N LYS A 198 11.50 2.93 9.62
CA LYS A 198 12.22 3.73 8.62
C LYS A 198 12.61 2.91 7.40
N LEU A 199 13.17 1.71 7.61
CA LEU A 199 13.57 0.82 6.51
C LEU A 199 12.36 0.38 5.67
N ILE A 200 11.24 0.03 6.30
CA ILE A 200 9.99 -0.32 5.60
C ILE A 200 9.53 0.85 4.72
N LEU A 201 9.43 2.02 5.30
CA LEU A 201 8.95 3.21 4.58
C LEU A 201 9.90 3.63 3.46
N ASP A 202 11.20 3.43 3.61
CA ASP A 202 12.19 3.62 2.54
C ASP A 202 11.97 2.66 1.37
N VAL A 203 11.65 1.39 1.64
CA VAL A 203 11.31 0.40 0.58
C VAL A 203 10.03 0.81 -0.15
N ILE A 204 9.01 1.21 0.59
CA ILE A 204 7.75 1.70 0.03
C ILE A 204 8.00 2.92 -0.84
N MET A 205 8.69 3.93 -0.34
CA MET A 205 9.02 5.16 -1.05
C MET A 205 9.76 4.87 -2.36
N LYS A 206 10.83 4.07 -2.30
CA LYS A 206 11.59 3.68 -3.49
C LYS A 206 10.74 2.91 -4.50
N THR A 207 9.83 2.04 -4.03
CA THR A 207 8.90 1.31 -4.90
C THR A 207 7.94 2.26 -5.60
N VAL A 208 7.35 3.21 -4.88
CA VAL A 208 6.42 4.21 -5.44
C VAL A 208 7.14 5.11 -6.45
N VAL A 209 8.27 5.70 -6.06
CA VAL A 209 9.04 6.61 -6.93
C VAL A 209 9.54 5.90 -8.19
N SER A 210 10.13 4.70 -8.06
CA SER A 210 10.61 3.94 -9.23
C SER A 210 9.46 3.51 -10.16
N SER A 211 8.31 3.16 -9.59
CA SER A 211 7.12 2.79 -10.38
C SER A 211 6.54 4.00 -11.11
N GLY A 212 6.41 5.14 -10.43
CA GLY A 212 5.98 6.40 -11.04
C GLY A 212 6.89 6.82 -12.19
N ASN A 213 8.20 6.80 -11.97
CA ASN A 213 9.19 7.14 -12.99
C ASN A 213 9.18 6.16 -14.18
N SER A 214 8.77 4.90 -14.00
CA SER A 214 8.64 3.95 -15.12
C SER A 214 7.61 4.40 -16.16
N SER A 215 6.63 5.21 -15.78
CA SER A 215 5.61 5.73 -16.68
C SER A 215 6.21 6.67 -17.75
N SER A 216 7.27 7.42 -17.42
CA SER A 216 7.95 8.33 -18.33
C SER A 216 8.72 7.60 -19.45
N THR A 217 9.04 6.32 -19.26
CA THR A 217 9.75 5.48 -20.25
C THR A 217 8.83 4.84 -21.29
N GLY A 218 7.51 5.10 -21.21
CA GLY A 218 6.50 4.48 -22.06
C GLY A 218 6.21 3.00 -21.76
N LYS A 219 6.83 2.44 -20.73
CA LYS A 219 6.60 1.07 -20.25
C LYS A 219 6.28 1.08 -18.75
N PRO A 220 5.10 1.55 -18.37
CA PRO A 220 4.73 1.61 -16.96
C PRO A 220 4.75 0.22 -16.32
N ALA A 221 5.39 0.11 -15.17
CA ALA A 221 5.54 -1.13 -14.42
C ALA A 221 5.56 -0.86 -12.91
N LEU A 222 5.09 -1.83 -12.11
CA LEU A 222 5.40 -1.84 -10.70
C LEU A 222 6.86 -2.27 -10.52
N VAL A 223 7.68 -1.37 -10.03
CA VAL A 223 9.12 -1.58 -9.82
C VAL A 223 9.36 -1.78 -8.32
N HIS A 224 9.55 -3.04 -7.92
CA HIS A 224 9.87 -3.35 -6.53
C HIS A 224 11.26 -2.84 -6.15
N ALA A 225 11.35 -2.05 -5.09
CA ALA A 225 12.63 -1.70 -4.52
C ALA A 225 13.32 -2.97 -3.95
N PRO A 226 14.65 -3.07 -4.05
CA PRO A 226 15.38 -4.14 -3.39
C PRO A 226 15.21 -4.00 -1.87
N ALA A 227 15.23 -5.15 -1.16
CA ALA A 227 15.29 -5.11 0.29
C ALA A 227 16.51 -4.33 0.76
N PRO A 228 16.39 -3.60 1.86
CA PRO A 228 17.55 -2.97 2.47
C PRO A 228 18.55 -4.06 2.88
N ALA A 229 19.83 -3.81 2.59
CA ALA A 229 20.92 -4.64 3.08
C ALA A 229 21.15 -4.33 4.57
N ALA A 230 20.29 -4.87 5.44
CA ALA A 230 20.37 -4.70 6.88
C ALA A 230 20.30 -6.06 7.60
N PRO A 231 20.98 -6.24 8.73
CA PRO A 231 20.86 -7.45 9.54
C PRO A 231 19.40 -7.70 9.94
N GLY A 232 18.98 -8.98 9.91
CA GLY A 232 17.65 -9.39 10.35
C GLY A 232 16.51 -9.16 9.33
N VAL A 233 16.82 -8.70 8.12
CA VAL A 233 15.83 -8.60 7.04
C VAL A 233 15.67 -9.93 6.35
N THR A 234 14.47 -10.52 6.41
CA THR A 234 14.06 -11.66 5.61
C THR A 234 13.06 -11.20 4.56
N GLN A 235 13.20 -11.67 3.35
CA GLN A 235 12.28 -11.38 2.24
C GLN A 235 12.10 -12.62 1.38
N GLY A 236 11.02 -12.66 0.63
CA GLY A 236 10.79 -13.71 -0.36
C GLY A 236 9.74 -13.29 -1.37
N ASP A 237 9.67 -14.04 -2.44
CA ASP A 237 8.61 -13.94 -3.42
C ASP A 237 7.48 -14.92 -3.07
N ALA A 238 6.26 -14.60 -3.47
CA ALA A 238 5.08 -15.42 -3.19
C ALA A 238 5.15 -16.84 -3.80
N LYS A 239 6.04 -17.07 -4.73
CA LYS A 239 6.26 -18.39 -5.39
C LYS A 239 6.74 -19.50 -4.47
N ASP A 240 7.20 -19.18 -3.27
CA ASP A 240 7.70 -20.17 -2.31
C ASP A 240 6.59 -21.06 -1.73
N PHE A 241 5.32 -20.81 -2.09
CA PHE A 241 4.15 -21.58 -1.68
C PHE A 241 3.21 -21.87 -2.84
N ILE A 242 3.29 -23.08 -3.34
CA ILE A 242 2.28 -23.75 -4.16
C ILE A 242 1.59 -24.80 -3.32
#